data_715099a566b9c5302dbbab9d8e2c1287
#
_entry.id   715099a566b9c5302dbbab9d8e2c1287
#
_cell.length_a   1.000
_cell.length_b   1.000
_cell.length_c   1.000
_cell.angle_alpha   90.00
_cell.angle_beta   90.00
_cell.angle_gamma   90.00
#
_symmetry.space_group_name_H-M   'P 1'
#
loop_
_entity.id
_entity.type
_entity.pdbx_description
1 polymer ?
#
loop_
_entity_poly.entity_id
_entity_poly.type
_entity_poly.pdbx_seq_one_letter_code
_entity_poly.pdbx_strand_id
1 'polypeptide(L)'
;MAQLSQPRELRPAERAVIEFLLNADFAGRNELKEQLDCVEVVWECDCGCGTVNLRVKGSVGRAFTKEPIPVEANGHGLDVLLFVRGGFLRSLEIVDHGDARPLSFPTVDSLTLRTSPAPKWNPPKPPEHSA
;
A
#
# COMPACT_ATOMS: atom_id res chain seq x y z
N MET A 1 -4.38 -16.69 8.89
CA MET A 1 -3.15 -15.96 8.55
C MET A 1 -2.18 -16.92 7.93
N ALA A 2 -1.65 -16.56 6.81
CA ALA A 2 -0.83 -17.49 6.04
C ALA A 2 0.57 -16.96 5.86
N GLN A 3 1.38 -17.23 6.85
CA GLN A 3 2.81 -17.02 6.71
C GLN A 3 3.32 -17.99 5.66
N LEU A 4 4.02 -17.48 4.66
CA LEU A 4 4.54 -18.35 3.62
C LEU A 4 5.74 -19.10 4.15
N SER A 5 5.79 -20.40 3.84
CA SER A 5 6.97 -21.19 4.21
C SER A 5 8.18 -20.76 3.42
N GLN A 6 7.97 -20.25 2.21
CA GLN A 6 9.03 -19.66 1.41
C GLN A 6 8.53 -18.36 0.85
N PRO A 7 9.34 -17.31 0.92
CA PRO A 7 8.98 -16.06 0.28
C PRO A 7 8.84 -16.26 -1.23
N ARG A 8 8.01 -15.45 -1.84
CA ARG A 8 7.81 -15.48 -3.29
C ARG A 8 7.92 -14.09 -3.86
N GLU A 9 8.09 -14.04 -5.16
CA GLU A 9 8.11 -12.76 -5.86
C GLU A 9 6.69 -12.21 -5.94
N LEU A 10 6.59 -10.92 -6.20
CA LEU A 10 5.30 -10.31 -6.48
C LEU A 10 4.69 -10.94 -7.72
N ARG A 11 3.39 -11.19 -7.64
CA ARG A 11 2.64 -11.54 -8.85
C ARG A 11 2.53 -10.31 -9.74
N PRO A 12 2.37 -10.49 -11.07
CA PRO A 12 2.24 -9.34 -11.95
C PRO A 12 1.12 -8.38 -11.56
N ALA A 13 -0.02 -8.90 -11.10
CA ALA A 13 -1.12 -8.03 -10.69
C ALA A 13 -0.76 -7.21 -9.45
N GLU A 14 -0.05 -7.81 -8.50
CA GLU A 14 0.41 -7.10 -7.30
C GLU A 14 1.39 -6.01 -7.68
N ARG A 15 2.34 -6.35 -8.54
CA ARG A 15 3.34 -5.39 -8.98
C ARG A 15 2.68 -4.21 -9.70
N ALA A 16 1.71 -4.51 -10.56
CA ALA A 16 1.04 -3.46 -11.33
C ALA A 16 0.34 -2.46 -10.39
N VAL A 17 -0.30 -2.95 -9.34
CA VAL A 17 -0.97 -2.07 -8.39
C VAL A 17 0.04 -1.23 -7.62
N ILE A 18 1.13 -1.85 -7.16
CA ILE A 18 2.15 -1.09 -6.44
C ILE A 18 2.78 -0.03 -7.35
N GLU A 19 3.09 -0.39 -8.59
CA GLU A 19 3.63 0.58 -9.54
C GLU A 19 2.68 1.74 -9.76
N PHE A 20 1.39 1.43 -9.86
CA PHE A 20 0.38 2.47 -10.00
C PHE A 20 0.38 3.40 -8.80
N LEU A 21 0.44 2.85 -7.59
CA LEU A 21 0.49 3.66 -6.37
C LEU A 21 1.75 4.53 -6.35
N LEU A 22 2.87 3.99 -6.80
CA LEU A 22 4.13 4.71 -6.77
C LEU A 22 4.24 5.78 -7.87
N ASN A 23 3.24 5.87 -8.73
CA ASN A 23 3.17 6.98 -9.69
C ASN A 23 2.64 8.26 -9.05
N ALA A 24 2.07 8.17 -7.87
CA ALA A 24 1.60 9.35 -7.15
C ALA A 24 2.79 10.18 -6.69
N ASP A 25 2.58 11.47 -6.50
CA ASP A 25 3.65 12.37 -6.10
C ASP A 25 3.67 12.49 -4.58
N PHE A 26 4.67 11.89 -3.96
CA PHE A 26 4.84 11.98 -2.51
C PHE A 26 6.32 11.81 -2.17
N ALA A 27 6.69 12.24 -0.97
CA ALA A 27 8.07 12.18 -0.53
C ALA A 27 8.50 10.72 -0.35
N GLY A 28 9.65 10.37 -0.92
CA GLY A 28 10.19 9.01 -0.80
C GLY A 28 9.80 8.09 -1.93
N ARG A 29 8.99 8.56 -2.85
CA ARG A 29 8.50 7.70 -3.93
C ARG A 29 9.62 7.06 -4.75
N ASN A 30 10.64 7.84 -5.08
CA ASN A 30 11.69 7.31 -5.95
C ASN A 30 12.45 6.17 -5.30
N GLU A 31 12.73 6.30 -4.01
CA GLU A 31 13.41 5.25 -3.27
C GLU A 31 12.54 4.00 -3.19
N LEU A 32 11.24 4.18 -3.01
CA LEU A 32 10.34 3.02 -2.97
C LEU A 32 10.26 2.33 -4.32
N LYS A 33 10.33 3.09 -5.42
CA LYS A 33 10.39 2.47 -6.75
C LYS A 33 11.62 1.59 -6.91
N GLU A 34 12.75 2.04 -6.39
CA GLU A 34 13.96 1.24 -6.45
C GLU A 34 13.84 -0.04 -5.63
N GLN A 35 13.13 0.04 -4.52
CA GLN A 35 12.93 -1.15 -3.69
C GLN A 35 12.07 -2.19 -4.37
N LEU A 36 11.23 -1.78 -5.30
CA LEU A 36 10.25 -2.67 -5.90
C LEU A 36 10.90 -3.87 -6.59
N ASP A 37 12.10 -3.68 -7.13
CA ASP A 37 12.81 -4.78 -7.77
C ASP A 37 13.47 -5.74 -6.79
N CYS A 38 13.47 -5.39 -5.52
CA CYS A 38 14.14 -6.16 -4.47
C CYS A 38 13.16 -6.68 -3.42
N VAL A 39 11.89 -6.64 -3.71
CA VAL A 39 10.88 -6.99 -2.72
C VAL A 39 10.40 -8.41 -2.93
N GLU A 40 10.06 -9.07 -1.83
CA GLU A 40 9.43 -10.39 -1.88
C GLU A 40 8.24 -10.40 -0.94
N VAL A 41 7.29 -11.29 -1.21
CA VAL A 41 6.12 -11.47 -0.38
C VAL A 41 6.44 -12.54 0.65
N VAL A 42 6.24 -12.21 1.92
CA VAL A 42 6.55 -13.11 3.01
C VAL A 42 5.32 -13.60 3.76
N TRP A 43 4.18 -13.00 3.49
CA TRP A 43 2.93 -13.35 4.16
C TRP A 43 1.78 -12.93 3.24
N GLU A 44 0.75 -13.74 3.20
CA GLU A 44 -0.46 -13.33 2.48
C GLU A 44 -1.68 -13.71 3.31
N CYS A 45 -2.73 -12.90 3.14
CA CYS A 45 -3.98 -13.15 3.85
C CYS A 45 -4.69 -14.35 3.24
N ASP A 46 -5.10 -15.29 4.06
CA ASP A 46 -5.78 -16.47 3.56
C ASP A 46 -7.28 -16.26 3.39
N CYS A 47 -7.76 -15.03 3.62
CA CYS A 47 -9.16 -14.70 3.38
C CYS A 47 -9.46 -14.48 1.89
N GLY A 48 -8.44 -14.36 1.05
CA GLY A 48 -8.63 -14.10 -0.37
C GLY A 48 -8.71 -12.64 -0.75
N CYS A 49 -8.49 -11.73 0.21
CA CYS A 49 -8.63 -10.30 -0.08
C CYS A 49 -7.46 -9.73 -0.89
N GLY A 50 -6.33 -10.43 -0.92
CA GLY A 50 -5.15 -9.97 -1.67
C GLY A 50 -4.12 -9.24 -0.85
N THR A 51 -4.37 -9.01 0.44
CA THR A 51 -3.39 -8.34 1.30
C THR A 51 -2.14 -9.20 1.44
N VAL A 52 -0.97 -8.56 1.29
CA VAL A 52 0.31 -9.24 1.41
C VAL A 52 1.26 -8.40 2.23
N ASN A 53 2.14 -9.08 2.97
CA ASN A 53 3.27 -8.42 3.61
C ASN A 53 4.51 -8.58 2.77
N LEU A 54 5.34 -7.56 2.79
CA LEU A 54 6.49 -7.45 1.91
C LEU A 54 7.76 -7.35 2.73
N ARG A 55 8.86 -7.79 2.12
CA ARG A 55 10.19 -7.62 2.70
C ARG A 55 11.12 -7.20 1.58
N VAL A 56 11.88 -6.13 1.84
CA VAL A 56 12.87 -5.65 0.88
C VAL A 56 14.18 -6.36 1.16
N LYS A 57 14.76 -6.94 0.13
CA LYS A 57 16.02 -7.68 0.23
C LYS A 57 17.19 -6.78 -0.16
N GLY A 58 18.36 -7.13 0.34
CA GLY A 58 19.59 -6.49 -0.10
C GLY A 58 19.85 -5.16 0.55
N SER A 59 20.71 -4.38 -0.09
CA SER A 59 21.22 -3.13 0.49
C SER A 59 20.58 -1.92 -0.19
N VAL A 60 19.31 -2.00 -0.49
CA VAL A 60 18.61 -0.90 -1.15
C VAL A 60 18.37 0.21 -0.14
N GLY A 61 18.43 1.45 -0.60
CA GLY A 61 18.23 2.58 0.27
C GLY A 61 16.80 2.71 0.76
N ARG A 62 16.67 3.19 1.98
CA ARG A 62 15.35 3.41 2.54
C ARG A 62 14.79 4.75 2.08
N ALA A 63 13.48 4.84 2.06
CA ALA A 63 12.78 6.06 1.70
C ALA A 63 12.47 6.87 2.96
N PHE A 64 12.31 8.16 2.78
CA PHE A 64 11.87 9.03 3.88
C PHE A 64 10.48 9.54 3.51
N THR A 65 9.47 8.80 3.95
CA THR A 65 8.08 9.19 3.74
C THR A 65 7.59 9.90 5.01
N LYS A 66 6.68 10.84 4.81
CA LYS A 66 6.12 11.57 5.95
C LYS A 66 5.14 10.75 6.74
N GLU A 67 4.50 9.81 6.07
CA GLU A 67 3.43 9.02 6.66
C GLU A 67 3.71 7.55 6.46
N PRO A 68 3.24 6.69 7.37
CA PRO A 68 3.37 5.26 7.17
C PRO A 68 2.54 4.74 6.00
N ILE A 69 1.51 5.50 5.59
CA ILE A 69 0.71 5.18 4.41
C ILE A 69 0.79 6.39 3.50
N PRO A 70 1.88 6.51 2.71
CA PRO A 70 2.06 7.71 1.89
C PRO A 70 1.11 7.79 0.71
N VAL A 71 0.54 6.69 0.29
CA VAL A 71 -0.33 6.66 -0.88
C VAL A 71 -1.35 5.54 -0.71
N GLU A 72 -2.54 5.80 -1.23
CA GLU A 72 -3.58 4.79 -1.29
C GLU A 72 -4.39 4.99 -2.56
N ALA A 73 -5.23 4.04 -2.88
CA ALA A 73 -6.15 4.15 -4.01
C ALA A 73 -7.49 3.57 -3.61
N ASN A 74 -8.53 4.05 -4.26
CA ASN A 74 -9.91 3.64 -3.94
C ASN A 74 -10.62 3.29 -5.22
N GLY A 75 -11.55 2.35 -5.14
CA GLY A 75 -12.41 2.06 -6.28
C GLY A 75 -13.22 0.81 -6.04
N HIS A 76 -14.46 0.79 -6.54
CA HIS A 76 -15.33 -0.38 -6.53
C HIS A 76 -15.48 -0.99 -5.14
N GLY A 77 -15.61 -0.13 -4.12
CA GLY A 77 -15.82 -0.61 -2.76
C GLY A 77 -14.57 -1.14 -2.09
N LEU A 78 -13.41 -0.89 -2.67
CA LEU A 78 -12.14 -1.32 -2.11
C LEU A 78 -11.25 -0.12 -1.83
N ASP A 79 -10.44 -0.25 -0.79
CA ASP A 79 -9.30 0.64 -0.58
C ASP A 79 -8.04 -0.20 -0.69
N VAL A 80 -7.04 0.38 -1.32
CA VAL A 80 -5.72 -0.24 -1.47
C VAL A 80 -4.71 0.67 -0.81
N LEU A 81 -4.02 0.14 0.20
CA LEU A 81 -3.14 0.94 1.04
C LEU A 81 -1.72 0.40 0.93
N LEU A 82 -0.77 1.29 0.69
CA LEU A 82 0.63 0.91 0.67
C LEU A 82 1.27 1.35 1.98
N PHE A 83 1.71 0.37 2.77
CA PHE A 83 2.37 0.65 4.04
C PHE A 83 3.87 0.64 3.88
N VAL A 84 4.50 1.65 4.49
CA VAL A 84 5.95 1.79 4.53
C VAL A 84 6.36 1.81 5.99
N ARG A 85 7.39 1.05 6.33
CA ARG A 85 7.85 1.00 7.71
C ARG A 85 9.38 1.10 7.73
N GLY A 86 9.86 2.06 8.52
CA GLY A 86 11.29 2.27 8.60
C GLY A 86 11.93 2.66 7.28
N GLY A 87 11.12 3.18 6.36
CA GLY A 87 11.62 3.56 5.05
C GLY A 87 11.57 2.46 4.02
N PHE A 88 10.94 1.32 4.33
CA PHE A 88 10.89 0.18 3.41
C PHE A 88 9.45 -0.24 3.15
N LEU A 89 9.20 -0.72 1.94
CA LEU A 89 7.91 -1.29 1.59
C LEU A 89 7.58 -2.41 2.57
N ARG A 90 6.41 -2.32 3.19
CA ARG A 90 6.04 -3.22 4.27
C ARG A 90 4.85 -4.08 3.94
N SER A 91 3.81 -3.52 3.37
CA SER A 91 2.63 -4.31 3.00
C SER A 91 1.77 -3.56 2.00
N LEU A 92 1.02 -4.35 1.26
CA LEU A 92 -0.05 -3.86 0.39
C LEU A 92 -1.32 -4.43 0.96
N GLU A 93 -2.20 -3.55 1.45
CA GLU A 93 -3.42 -3.98 2.11
C GLU A 93 -4.62 -3.66 1.25
N ILE A 94 -5.49 -4.64 1.11
CA ILE A 94 -6.74 -4.50 0.38
C ILE A 94 -7.85 -4.54 1.40
N VAL A 95 -8.61 -3.44 1.50
CA VAL A 95 -9.72 -3.34 2.43
C VAL A 95 -11.01 -3.35 1.64
N ASP A 96 -11.85 -4.34 1.91
CA ASP A 96 -13.14 -4.48 1.27
C ASP A 96 -14.18 -3.84 2.18
N HIS A 97 -14.98 -2.95 1.61
CA HIS A 97 -15.97 -2.21 2.40
C HIS A 97 -17.32 -2.94 2.50
N GLY A 98 -17.32 -4.25 2.34
CA GLY A 98 -18.48 -5.02 2.67
C GLY A 98 -19.45 -5.26 1.54
N ASP A 99 -19.06 -5.04 0.32
CA ASP A 99 -19.88 -5.44 -0.81
C ASP A 99 -20.03 -6.94 -0.83
N ALA A 100 -21.19 -7.42 -1.19
CA ALA A 100 -21.47 -8.84 -1.17
C ALA A 100 -20.92 -9.58 -2.38
N ARG A 101 -20.14 -8.95 -3.21
CA ARG A 101 -19.62 -9.59 -4.42
C ARG A 101 -18.34 -10.38 -4.06
N PRO A 102 -17.99 -11.35 -4.90
CA PRO A 102 -16.76 -12.10 -4.68
C PRO A 102 -15.55 -11.15 -4.71
N LEU A 103 -14.59 -11.45 -3.85
CA LEU A 103 -13.35 -10.68 -3.83
C LEU A 103 -12.53 -11.02 -5.06
N SER A 104 -12.01 -10.00 -5.70
CA SER A 104 -11.03 -10.18 -6.76
C SER A 104 -9.98 -9.11 -6.58
N PHE A 105 -8.77 -9.42 -7.01
CA PHE A 105 -7.68 -8.46 -6.89
C PHE A 105 -8.00 -7.25 -7.76
N PRO A 106 -7.83 -6.03 -7.24
CA PRO A 106 -8.19 -4.84 -8.01
C PRO A 106 -7.29 -4.64 -9.22
N THR A 107 -7.85 -4.05 -10.26
CA THR A 107 -7.09 -3.65 -11.44
C THR A 107 -6.86 -2.15 -11.38
N VAL A 108 -5.76 -1.70 -11.97
CA VAL A 108 -5.41 -0.27 -11.90
C VAL A 108 -6.47 0.61 -12.54
N ASP A 109 -7.17 0.11 -13.54
CA ASP A 109 -8.20 0.90 -14.21
C ASP A 109 -9.36 1.26 -13.29
N SER A 110 -9.54 0.51 -12.23
CA SER A 110 -10.66 0.71 -11.31
C SER A 110 -10.30 1.62 -10.15
N LEU A 111 -9.06 2.08 -10.07
CA LEU A 111 -8.56 2.75 -8.88
C LEU A 111 -8.28 4.22 -9.13
N THR A 112 -8.50 5.02 -8.10
CA THR A 112 -8.18 6.44 -8.10
C THR A 112 -7.17 6.70 -6.99
N LEU A 113 -6.07 7.36 -7.34
CA LEU A 113 -4.98 7.60 -6.39
C LEU A 113 -5.31 8.70 -5.40
N ARG A 114 -4.81 8.52 -4.18
CA ARG A 114 -4.80 9.56 -3.16
C ARG A 114 -3.46 9.54 -2.45
N THR A 115 -2.92 10.72 -2.20
CA THR A 115 -1.67 10.82 -1.46
C THR A 115 -1.92 11.43 -0.10
N SER A 116 -1.09 11.05 0.84
CA SER A 116 -1.00 11.73 2.10
C SER A 116 -0.19 13.02 1.89
N PRO A 117 -0.59 14.12 2.48
CA PRO A 117 -1.60 14.28 3.52
C PRO A 117 -2.97 14.59 2.96
N ALA A 118 -3.38 13.92 1.91
CA ALA A 118 -4.73 14.11 1.46
C ALA A 118 -5.63 13.95 2.66
N PRO A 119 -6.50 14.89 2.91
CA PRO A 119 -7.18 14.92 4.19
C PRO A 119 -8.34 13.97 4.23
N LYS A 120 -8.04 12.71 4.21
CA LYS A 120 -9.07 11.74 4.41
C LYS A 120 -9.63 11.82 5.77
N TRP A 121 -8.74 11.95 6.72
CA TRP A 121 -9.15 12.11 8.09
C TRP A 121 -8.70 13.48 8.53
N ASN A 122 -9.65 14.27 8.91
CA ASN A 122 -9.43 15.63 9.30
C ASN A 122 -9.73 15.69 10.77
N PRO A 123 -8.71 15.70 11.63
CA PRO A 123 -9.00 15.76 13.06
C PRO A 123 -9.79 17.02 13.37
N PRO A 124 -10.70 16.95 14.33
CA PRO A 124 -11.40 18.15 14.73
C PRO A 124 -10.38 19.18 15.15
N LYS A 125 -10.59 20.40 14.75
CA LYS A 125 -9.70 21.46 15.15
C LYS A 125 -9.77 21.62 16.65
N PRO A 126 -8.64 21.96 17.28
CA PRO A 126 -8.72 22.29 18.67
C PRO A 126 -9.67 23.46 18.83
N PRO A 127 -10.38 23.46 19.92
CA PRO A 127 -11.25 24.59 20.14
C PRO A 127 -10.43 25.82 20.05
N GLU A 128 -10.74 26.57 19.33
CA GLU A 128 -9.87 27.45 18.91
C GLU A 128 -9.38 28.24 19.63
N HIS A 129 -9.05 27.94 19.65
CA HIS A 129 -8.46 28.12 19.87
C HIS A 129 -8.39 28.86 20.03
N SER A 130 -8.91 28.56 20.06
CA SER A 130 -8.87 28.76 19.99
C SER A 130 -8.40 29.06 20.13
N ALA A 131 -8.40 29.33 20.43
CA ALA A 131 -8.00 29.71 20.62
C ALA A 131 -7.90 29.95 20.93
#